data_33728fb6f9c10e82cc35925f023c4506
#
_entry.id   33728fb6f9c10e82cc35925f023c4506
#
_cell.length_a   1.000
_cell.length_b   1.000
_cell.length_c   1.000
_cell.angle_alpha   90.00
_cell.angle_beta   90.00
_cell.angle_gamma   90.00
#
_symmetry.space_group_name_H-M   'P 1'
#
loop_
_entity.id
_entity.type
_entity.pdbx_description
1 polymer ?
#
loop_
_entity_poly.entity_id
_entity_poly.type
_entity_poly.pdbx_seq_one_letter_code
_entity_poly.pdbx_strand_id
1 'polypeptide(L)'
;MFPTLALRNFACRITLFTRSNCKLCSDAKEVLSNVWDKRPFEYDEINVMEHSDQKWKNMYEFDTPVIHVDKAKEGKEFSTTGEARKLMHRFKEHEVEKLMDESMLDEPSSSSS
;
A
#
# COMPACT_ATOMS: atom_id res chain seq x y z
N MET A 1 9.22 -0.56 11.56
CA MET A 1 10.20 0.03 10.63
C MET A 1 10.52 -0.95 9.53
N PHE A 2 10.60 -0.45 8.31
CA PHE A 2 10.82 -1.28 7.14
C PHE A 2 12.27 -1.19 6.69
N PRO A 3 13.04 -2.26 6.84
CA PRO A 3 14.43 -2.21 6.39
C PRO A 3 14.52 -2.04 4.88
N THR A 4 15.62 -1.49 4.45
CA THR A 4 15.85 -1.28 3.04
C THR A 4 16.54 -2.52 2.46
N LEU A 5 15.94 -3.08 1.41
CA LEU A 5 16.51 -4.22 0.71
C LEU A 5 16.60 -3.84 -0.76
N ALA A 6 17.52 -2.95 -1.06
CA ALA A 6 17.52 -2.24 -2.32
C ALA A 6 17.63 -3.13 -3.55
N LEU A 7 18.24 -4.28 -3.42
CA LEU A 7 18.47 -5.14 -4.57
C LEU A 7 17.41 -6.21 -4.75
N ARG A 8 16.36 -6.15 -3.96
CA ARG A 8 15.32 -7.15 -4.04
C ARG A 8 14.21 -6.71 -4.96
N ASN A 9 13.67 -7.67 -5.70
CA ASN A 9 12.46 -7.46 -6.47
C ASN A 9 11.32 -8.12 -5.74
N PHE A 10 10.33 -7.33 -5.36
CA PHE A 10 9.17 -7.85 -4.65
C PHE A 10 8.00 -7.96 -5.60
N ALA A 11 7.11 -8.92 -5.33
CA ALA A 11 5.96 -9.13 -6.19
C ALA A 11 4.90 -8.06 -6.00
N CYS A 12 4.81 -7.48 -4.82
CA CYS A 12 3.77 -6.52 -4.49
C CYS A 12 4.36 -5.22 -4.01
N ARG A 13 3.58 -4.16 -4.17
CA ARG A 13 3.90 -2.86 -3.64
C ARG A 13 2.73 -2.37 -2.81
N ILE A 14 3.00 -1.89 -1.62
CA ILE A 14 1.97 -1.33 -0.76
C ILE A 14 2.29 0.13 -0.49
N THR A 15 1.31 0.98 -0.75
CA THR A 15 1.40 2.41 -0.47
C THR A 15 0.47 2.71 0.70
N LEU A 16 1.02 3.29 1.75
CA LEU A 16 0.22 3.69 2.91
C LEU A 16 -0.06 5.18 2.83
N PHE A 17 -1.33 5.53 2.87
CA PHE A 17 -1.76 6.92 2.92
C PHE A 17 -2.05 7.25 4.37
N THR A 18 -1.33 8.22 4.90
CA THR A 18 -1.34 8.52 6.33
C THR A 18 -1.43 10.02 6.53
N ARG A 19 -1.59 10.42 7.78
CA ARG A 19 -1.52 11.82 8.16
C ARG A 19 -0.95 11.90 9.57
N SER A 20 -0.52 13.10 9.95
CA SER A 20 0.06 13.31 11.26
C SER A 20 -0.97 13.11 12.36
N ASN A 21 -0.50 12.69 13.52
CA ASN A 21 -1.34 12.54 14.71
C ASN A 21 -2.49 11.57 14.49
N CYS A 22 -2.22 10.48 13.81
CA CYS A 22 -3.23 9.51 13.47
C CYS A 22 -2.90 8.18 14.16
N LYS A 23 -3.68 7.86 15.17
CA LYS A 23 -3.46 6.62 15.93
C LYS A 23 -3.69 5.41 15.07
N LEU A 24 -4.75 5.42 14.27
CA LEU A 24 -5.04 4.30 13.39
C LEU A 24 -3.95 4.12 12.35
N CYS A 25 -3.30 5.20 11.95
CA CYS A 25 -2.19 5.09 11.01
C CYS A 25 -1.00 4.38 11.64
N SER A 26 -0.74 4.64 12.92
CA SER A 26 0.31 3.92 13.64
C SER A 26 -0.01 2.45 13.74
N ASP A 27 -1.26 2.12 14.03
CA ASP A 27 -1.69 0.73 14.09
C ASP A 27 -1.52 0.06 12.73
N ALA A 28 -1.86 0.77 11.66
CA ALA A 28 -1.69 0.23 10.32
C ALA A 28 -0.23 -0.07 10.01
N LYS A 29 0.66 0.81 10.42
CA LYS A 29 2.09 0.57 10.19
C LYS A 29 2.56 -0.67 10.91
N GLU A 30 2.04 -0.92 12.10
CA GLU A 30 2.41 -2.12 12.83
C GLU A 30 1.94 -3.37 12.12
N VAL A 31 0.71 -3.35 11.62
CA VAL A 31 0.20 -4.48 10.84
C VAL A 31 1.06 -4.72 9.61
N LEU A 32 1.39 -3.65 8.89
CA LEU A 32 2.19 -3.79 7.68
C LEU A 32 3.60 -4.29 8.00
N SER A 33 4.16 -3.85 9.11
CA SER A 33 5.48 -4.33 9.52
C SER A 33 5.47 -5.82 9.78
N ASN A 34 4.43 -6.32 10.44
CA ASN A 34 4.31 -7.73 10.71
C ASN A 34 4.14 -8.55 9.43
N VAL A 35 3.38 -8.02 8.48
CA VAL A 35 3.24 -8.69 7.18
C VAL A 35 4.59 -8.72 6.47
N TRP A 36 5.29 -7.58 6.51
CA TRP A 36 6.58 -7.46 5.82
C TRP A 36 7.58 -8.51 6.32
N ASP A 37 7.55 -8.80 7.61
CA ASP A 37 8.46 -9.80 8.18
C ASP A 37 8.24 -11.19 7.57
N LYS A 38 7.00 -11.48 7.18
CA LYS A 38 6.68 -12.77 6.58
C LYS A 38 6.73 -12.74 5.06
N ARG A 39 6.29 -11.66 4.46
CA ARG A 39 6.16 -11.54 3.01
C ARG A 39 6.57 -10.13 2.61
N PRO A 40 7.85 -9.89 2.40
CA PRO A 40 8.31 -8.53 2.06
C PRO A 40 7.65 -8.00 0.79
N PHE A 41 7.47 -6.71 0.76
CA PHE A 41 6.88 -6.00 -0.37
C PHE A 41 7.58 -4.65 -0.50
N GLU A 42 7.42 -4.00 -1.65
CA GLU A 42 7.87 -2.63 -1.78
C GLU A 42 6.94 -1.73 -0.99
N TYR A 43 7.50 -0.78 -0.29
CA TYR A 43 6.70 0.06 0.60
C TYR A 43 6.91 1.52 0.25
N ASP A 44 5.81 2.25 0.23
CA ASP A 44 5.84 3.69 0.06
C ASP A 44 4.82 4.30 1.02
N GLU A 45 5.09 5.50 1.45
CA GLU A 45 4.22 6.16 2.43
C GLU A 45 3.95 7.57 1.94
N ILE A 46 2.68 7.95 1.94
CA ILE A 46 2.26 9.27 1.51
C ILE A 46 1.49 9.93 2.63
N ASN A 47 1.99 11.09 3.08
CA ASN A 47 1.23 11.92 4.01
C ASN A 47 0.31 12.79 3.17
N VAL A 48 -0.98 12.49 3.23
CA VAL A 48 -1.92 13.14 2.31
C VAL A 48 -2.06 14.63 2.54
N MET A 49 -1.72 15.08 3.75
CA MET A 49 -1.82 16.50 4.06
C MET A 49 -0.64 17.29 3.55
N GLU A 50 0.47 16.62 3.24
CA GLU A 50 1.72 17.28 2.86
C GLU A 50 2.19 16.97 1.45
N HIS A 51 1.56 16.02 0.80
CA HIS A 51 1.99 15.61 -0.52
C HIS A 51 1.70 16.70 -1.54
N SER A 52 2.59 16.84 -2.52
CA SER A 52 2.44 17.89 -3.53
C SER A 52 1.20 17.67 -4.40
N ASP A 53 0.78 16.43 -4.56
CA ASP A 53 -0.41 16.12 -5.36
C ASP A 53 -1.63 16.15 -4.45
N GLN A 54 -2.44 17.17 -4.63
CA GLN A 54 -3.59 17.38 -3.76
C GLN A 54 -4.69 16.36 -3.93
N LYS A 55 -4.62 15.54 -4.96
CA LYS A 55 -5.68 14.56 -5.18
C LYS A 55 -5.76 13.56 -4.04
N TRP A 56 -4.62 13.23 -3.41
CA TRP A 56 -4.63 12.29 -2.30
C TRP A 56 -5.29 12.90 -1.07
N LYS A 57 -5.05 14.18 -0.82
CA LYS A 57 -5.74 14.87 0.26
C LYS A 57 -7.24 14.90 0.00
N ASN A 58 -7.63 15.26 -1.20
CA ASN A 58 -9.05 15.35 -1.53
C ASN A 58 -9.73 14.00 -1.40
N MET A 59 -9.02 12.94 -1.70
CA MET A 59 -9.60 11.61 -1.70
C MET A 59 -9.64 10.99 -0.32
N TYR A 60 -8.57 11.16 0.46
CA TYR A 60 -8.37 10.36 1.67
C TYR A 60 -8.19 11.15 2.95
N GLU A 61 -8.36 12.44 2.90
CA GLU A 61 -8.09 13.29 4.07
C GLU A 61 -8.80 12.78 5.33
N PHE A 62 -10.01 12.29 5.18
CA PHE A 62 -10.81 11.85 6.31
C PHE A 62 -10.87 10.32 6.43
N ASP A 63 -10.13 9.61 5.62
CA ASP A 63 -10.21 8.16 5.57
C ASP A 63 -8.91 7.46 5.94
N THR A 64 -7.87 8.21 6.28
CA THR A 64 -6.61 7.57 6.65
C THR A 64 -6.79 6.72 7.89
N PRO A 65 -6.07 5.60 8.00
CA PRO A 65 -5.10 5.11 7.03
C PRO A 65 -5.78 4.35 5.89
N VAL A 66 -5.20 4.50 4.70
CA VAL A 66 -5.61 3.74 3.53
C VAL A 66 -4.37 3.06 2.99
N ILE A 67 -4.49 1.82 2.57
CA ILE A 67 -3.39 1.20 1.83
C ILE A 67 -3.88 0.85 0.43
N HIS A 68 -2.97 1.00 -0.51
CA HIS A 68 -3.15 0.51 -1.88
C HIS A 68 -2.21 -0.65 -2.07
N VAL A 69 -2.72 -1.76 -2.55
CA VAL A 69 -1.90 -2.94 -2.82
C VAL A 69 -1.87 -3.15 -4.32
N ASP A 70 -0.69 -3.06 -4.88
CA ASP A 70 -0.48 -3.16 -6.31
C ASP A 70 0.54 -4.24 -6.62
N LYS A 71 0.50 -4.73 -7.85
CA LYS A 71 1.54 -5.59 -8.34
C LYS A 71 2.77 -4.73 -8.65
N ALA A 72 3.92 -5.11 -8.12
CA ALA A 72 5.13 -4.35 -8.37
C ALA A 72 5.53 -4.46 -9.83
N LYS A 73 6.07 -3.38 -10.37
CA LYS A 73 6.53 -3.34 -11.75
C LYS A 73 8.02 -3.07 -11.75
N GLU A 74 8.73 -4.05 -12.24
CA GLU A 74 10.17 -4.00 -12.24
C GLU A 74 10.69 -2.98 -13.24
N GLY A 75 11.73 -2.27 -12.84
CA GLY A 75 12.46 -1.42 -13.76
C GLY A 75 11.77 -0.14 -14.14
N LYS A 76 10.67 0.18 -13.51
CA LYS A 76 9.94 1.39 -13.84
C LYS A 76 9.55 2.15 -12.61
N GLU A 77 9.53 3.45 -12.75
CA GLU A 77 8.95 4.28 -11.74
C GLU A 77 7.46 4.00 -11.69
N PHE A 78 6.95 3.76 -10.52
CA PHE A 78 5.57 3.34 -10.37
C PHE A 78 4.83 4.25 -9.40
N SER A 79 3.66 4.66 -9.79
CA SER A 79 2.76 5.39 -8.92
C SER A 79 1.45 4.65 -8.80
N THR A 80 0.96 4.54 -7.59
CA THR A 80 -0.33 3.93 -7.37
C THR A 80 -1.44 4.85 -7.90
N THR A 81 -2.58 4.26 -8.19
CA THR A 81 -3.72 5.01 -8.67
C THR A 81 -4.93 4.68 -7.82
N GLY A 82 -6.01 5.43 -8.01
CA GLY A 82 -7.23 5.20 -7.27
C GLY A 82 -7.92 3.88 -7.58
N GLU A 83 -7.45 3.18 -8.61
CA GLU A 83 -8.04 1.90 -8.99
C GLU A 83 -7.38 0.71 -8.32
N ALA A 84 -6.35 0.94 -7.52
CA ALA A 84 -5.68 -0.15 -6.82
C ALA A 84 -6.62 -0.81 -5.83
N ARG A 85 -6.32 -2.06 -5.51
CA ARG A 85 -6.99 -2.71 -4.39
C ARG A 85 -6.64 -1.98 -3.11
N LYS A 86 -7.62 -1.84 -2.22
CA LYS A 86 -7.38 -1.01 -1.06
C LYS A 86 -8.08 -1.54 0.17
N LEU A 87 -7.52 -1.20 1.32
CA LEU A 87 -8.13 -1.37 2.62
C LEU A 87 -8.05 -0.03 3.35
N MET A 88 -9.02 0.21 4.21
CA MET A 88 -9.12 1.49 4.90
C MET A 88 -9.32 1.30 6.38
N HIS A 89 -8.87 2.29 7.14
CA HIS A 89 -9.12 2.46 8.55
C HIS A 89 -8.50 1.36 9.40
N ARG A 90 -9.17 0.25 9.58
CA ARG A 90 -8.67 -0.86 10.37
C ARG A 90 -8.62 -2.10 9.51
N PHE A 91 -7.49 -2.78 9.55
CA PHE A 91 -7.35 -4.02 8.81
C PHE A 91 -6.37 -4.91 9.54
N LYS A 92 -6.42 -6.18 9.21
CA LYS A 92 -5.61 -7.19 9.86
C LYS A 92 -4.62 -7.76 8.88
N GLU A 93 -3.61 -8.45 9.42
CA GLU A 93 -2.56 -9.00 8.58
C GLU A 93 -3.11 -9.90 7.49
N HIS A 94 -4.07 -10.77 7.82
CA HIS A 94 -4.57 -11.70 6.82
C HIS A 94 -5.32 -10.97 5.70
N GLU A 95 -5.93 -9.84 6.01
CA GLU A 95 -6.60 -9.05 4.96
C GLU A 95 -5.59 -8.44 4.01
N VAL A 96 -4.47 -7.96 4.55
CA VAL A 96 -3.41 -7.43 3.71
C VAL A 96 -2.84 -8.53 2.82
N GLU A 97 -2.58 -9.69 3.40
CA GLU A 97 -2.00 -10.78 2.62
C GLU A 97 -2.96 -11.27 1.54
N LYS A 98 -4.26 -11.23 1.83
CA LYS A 98 -5.24 -11.60 0.82
C LYS A 98 -5.17 -10.67 -0.39
N LEU A 99 -5.06 -9.37 -0.15
CA LEU A 99 -4.94 -8.43 -1.24
C LEU A 99 -3.62 -8.60 -2.00
N MET A 100 -2.56 -8.96 -1.28
CA MET A 100 -1.29 -9.23 -1.94
C MET A 100 -1.44 -10.41 -2.89
N ASP A 101 -2.10 -11.47 -2.44
CA ASP A 101 -2.33 -12.62 -3.30
C ASP A 101 -3.16 -12.24 -4.52
N GLU A 102 -4.19 -11.43 -4.31
CA GLU A 102 -5.05 -11.02 -5.40
C GLU A 102 -4.30 -10.17 -6.41
N SER A 103 -3.43 -9.29 -5.93
CA SER A 103 -2.70 -8.44 -6.85
C SER A 103 -1.70 -9.23 -7.68
N MET A 104 -1.16 -10.31 -7.12
CA MET A 104 -0.22 -11.14 -7.84
C MET A 104 -0.91 -11.98 -8.91
N LEU A 105 -2.19 -12.24 -8.74
CA LEU A 105 -2.96 -12.98 -9.72
C LEU A 105 -3.52 -12.10 -10.82
N ASP A 106 -3.41 -10.80 -10.66
CA ASP A 106 -3.88 -9.87 -11.67
C ASP A 106 -3.06 -10.01 -12.93
N GLU A 107 -3.74 -10.28 -14.02
CA GLU A 107 -3.11 -10.34 -15.32
C GLU A 107 -3.64 -9.22 -16.17
N PRO A 108 -2.80 -8.60 -16.98
CA PRO A 108 -3.32 -7.54 -17.83
C PRO A 108 -4.49 -7.99 -18.67
N SER A 109 -4.45 -9.22 -19.13
CA SER A 109 -5.51 -9.72 -19.98
C SER A 109 -6.70 -10.19 -19.18
N SER A 110 -6.54 -10.46 -17.92
CA SER A 110 -7.63 -11.01 -17.15
C SER A 110 -8.61 -9.95 -16.72
N SER A 111 -8.32 -8.74 -17.04
CA SER A 111 -9.21 -7.64 -16.68
C SER A 111 -10.61 -7.88 -17.20
N SER A 112 -10.74 -8.71 -18.17
CA SER A 112 -12.03 -9.01 -18.73
C SER A 112 -12.97 -9.60 -17.70
N SER A 113 -12.44 -10.22 -16.76
CA SER A 113 -13.29 -10.86 -15.78
C SER A 113 -13.90 -9.85 -14.85
#